data_8f080a45e0740b27937e6f294337a7df
#
_entry.id   8f080a45e0740b27937e6f294337a7df
#
_cell.length_a   1.000
_cell.length_b   1.000
_cell.length_c   1.000
_cell.angle_alpha   90.00
_cell.angle_beta   90.00
_cell.angle_gamma   90.00
#
_symmetry.space_group_name_H-M   'P 1'
#
loop_
_entity.id
_entity.type
_entity.pdbx_description
1 polymer ?
#
loop_
_entity_poly.entity_id
_entity_poly.type
_entity_poly.pdbx_seq_one_letter_code
_entity_poly.pdbx_strand_id
1 'polypeptide(L)'
;MDTFLQQLVNGLTLGCVYAVVALGYTMVYGIIQLINFAHGEVVMIGAMVAFSVITALAGSGMPPLLIVLLGILAAIPACALVGYTVERIAYRPLRNAPRLAPLITAIGISIILQHLALLIWGRNFISFPQIFPTQTYHLNDTANSATITNVQIIIMVLSVAMMAGLLLLVYKTRIGIAMRATSQNPHIAGLMGIDINRIISFTFVVGAGLGAMAGVMVGTYYGIAHYQMGFLLGLKAFSAAVLGGIGNLGGAVLGGILIGLIEAFGAGYMGDATNVCFLNSWLPGFADMCEANANGSLFGSNYKDVYAFIVLIMVLVFRPSGLLGERVGDRA
;
A
#
# COMPACT_ATOMS: atom_id res chain seq x y z
N MET A 1 2.40 22.13 -18.67
CA MET A 1 1.14 21.80 -18.01
C MET A 1 0.85 20.30 -18.09
N ASP A 2 1.11 19.68 -19.23
CA ASP A 2 0.80 18.27 -19.46
C ASP A 2 1.60 17.32 -18.58
N THR A 3 2.89 17.59 -18.32
CA THR A 3 3.73 16.83 -17.37
C THR A 3 3.15 16.88 -15.96
N PHE A 4 2.68 18.06 -15.51
CA PHE A 4 2.07 18.21 -14.20
C PHE A 4 0.79 17.35 -14.06
N LEU A 5 -0.09 17.43 -15.06
CA LEU A 5 -1.32 16.62 -15.08
C LEU A 5 -1.01 15.13 -15.12
N GLN A 6 0.02 14.72 -15.89
CA GLN A 6 0.44 13.32 -15.95
C GLN A 6 0.95 12.83 -14.59
N GLN A 7 1.81 13.62 -13.91
CA GLN A 7 2.31 13.24 -12.59
C GLN A 7 1.21 13.28 -11.52
N LEU A 8 0.23 14.16 -11.66
CA LEU A 8 -0.95 14.20 -10.79
C LEU A 8 -1.78 12.90 -10.92
N VAL A 9 -2.06 12.47 -12.14
CA VAL A 9 -2.81 11.22 -12.40
C VAL A 9 -2.03 10.02 -11.88
N ASN A 10 -0.74 9.92 -12.18
CA ASN A 10 0.13 8.85 -11.70
C ASN A 10 0.19 8.81 -10.18
N GLY A 11 0.39 9.98 -9.55
CA GLY A 11 0.49 10.13 -8.10
C GLY A 11 -0.81 9.81 -7.38
N LEU A 12 -1.95 10.22 -7.92
CA LEU A 12 -3.27 9.85 -7.38
C LEU A 12 -3.52 8.35 -7.48
N THR A 13 -3.16 7.72 -8.60
CA THR A 13 -3.32 6.27 -8.77
C THR A 13 -2.48 5.49 -7.76
N LEU A 14 -1.19 5.81 -7.64
CA LEU A 14 -0.30 5.20 -6.65
C LEU A 14 -0.76 5.50 -5.22
N GLY A 15 -1.14 6.75 -4.97
CA GLY A 15 -1.64 7.20 -3.68
C GLY A 15 -2.90 6.47 -3.24
N CYS A 16 -3.82 6.19 -4.15
CA CYS A 16 -5.01 5.38 -3.89
C CYS A 16 -4.64 3.95 -3.47
N VAL A 17 -3.68 3.32 -4.14
CA VAL A 17 -3.19 1.98 -3.76
C VAL A 17 -2.55 2.01 -2.38
N TYR A 18 -1.64 2.97 -2.12
CA TYR A 18 -0.99 3.11 -0.81
C TYR A 18 -2.00 3.39 0.30
N ALA A 19 -3.03 4.18 0.03
CA ALA A 19 -4.11 4.46 0.98
C ALA A 19 -4.86 3.19 1.39
N VAL A 20 -5.19 2.30 0.44
CA VAL A 20 -5.87 1.04 0.74
C VAL A 20 -5.00 0.13 1.62
N VAL A 21 -3.72 0.00 1.31
CA VAL A 21 -2.79 -0.79 2.14
C VAL A 21 -2.59 -0.14 3.50
N ALA A 22 -2.43 1.18 3.56
CA ALA A 22 -2.27 1.95 4.80
C ALA A 22 -3.51 1.85 5.72
N LEU A 23 -4.72 1.75 5.14
CA LEU A 23 -5.94 1.47 5.89
C LEU A 23 -5.89 0.12 6.59
N GLY A 24 -5.37 -0.93 5.91
CA GLY A 24 -5.17 -2.24 6.53
C GLY A 24 -4.20 -2.17 7.72
N TYR A 25 -3.08 -1.46 7.58
CA TYR A 25 -2.15 -1.19 8.70
C TYR A 25 -2.82 -0.45 9.84
N THR A 26 -3.46 0.67 9.52
CA THR A 26 -4.06 1.56 10.51
C THR A 26 -5.20 0.90 11.27
N MET A 27 -5.98 0.04 10.61
CA MET A 27 -7.07 -0.68 11.24
C MET A 27 -6.56 -1.69 12.26
N VAL A 28 -5.50 -2.45 11.95
CA VAL A 28 -4.89 -3.40 12.87
C VAL A 28 -4.21 -2.66 14.03
N TYR A 29 -3.41 -1.64 13.71
CA TYR A 29 -2.73 -0.84 14.73
C TYR A 29 -3.70 -0.13 15.67
N GLY A 30 -4.78 0.43 15.16
CA GLY A 30 -5.78 1.15 15.93
C GLY A 30 -6.41 0.32 17.06
N ILE A 31 -6.45 -1.02 16.91
CA ILE A 31 -7.03 -1.92 17.92
C ILE A 31 -5.98 -2.52 18.84
N ILE A 32 -4.85 -2.97 18.31
CA ILE A 32 -3.85 -3.72 19.08
C ILE A 32 -2.68 -2.84 19.52
N GLN A 33 -2.51 -1.66 18.88
CA GLN A 33 -1.37 -0.76 19.05
C GLN A 33 0.00 -1.44 18.77
N LEU A 34 -0.01 -2.46 17.90
CA LEU A 34 1.16 -3.18 17.44
C LEU A 34 1.26 -3.06 15.92
N ILE A 35 2.46 -2.81 15.41
CA ILE A 35 2.73 -2.69 13.97
C ILE A 35 2.82 -4.10 13.38
N ASN A 36 2.06 -4.35 12.32
CA ASN A 36 2.09 -5.63 11.60
C ASN A 36 2.95 -5.52 10.33
N PHE A 37 4.27 -5.69 10.43
CA PHE A 37 5.15 -5.66 9.26
C PHE A 37 4.88 -6.78 8.24
N ALA A 38 4.21 -7.86 8.64
CA ALA A 38 3.82 -8.91 7.72
C ALA A 38 2.65 -8.51 6.78
N HIS A 39 2.00 -7.36 7.00
CA HIS A 39 0.86 -6.93 6.18
C HIS A 39 1.22 -6.69 4.71
N GLY A 40 2.42 -6.15 4.44
CA GLY A 40 2.91 -6.00 3.07
C GLY A 40 3.02 -7.35 2.34
N GLU A 41 3.43 -8.40 3.03
CA GLU A 41 3.53 -9.73 2.45
C GLU A 41 2.15 -10.37 2.19
N VAL A 42 1.13 -9.99 2.96
CA VAL A 42 -0.25 -10.37 2.65
C VAL A 42 -0.70 -9.76 1.32
N VAL A 43 -0.30 -8.51 1.04
CA VAL A 43 -0.54 -7.85 -0.25
C VAL A 43 0.14 -8.61 -1.39
N MET A 44 1.41 -9.01 -1.21
CA MET A 44 2.15 -9.83 -2.16
C MET A 44 1.44 -11.17 -2.43
N ILE A 45 1.02 -11.89 -1.37
CA ILE A 45 0.29 -13.15 -1.50
C ILE A 45 -1.01 -12.95 -2.29
N GLY A 46 -1.72 -11.84 -2.05
CA GLY A 46 -2.91 -11.48 -2.82
C GLY A 46 -2.65 -11.36 -4.31
N ALA A 47 -1.58 -10.66 -4.69
CA ALA A 47 -1.15 -10.55 -6.08
C ALA A 47 -0.78 -11.92 -6.68
N MET A 48 -0.01 -12.74 -5.95
CA MET A 48 0.47 -14.05 -6.42
C MET A 48 -0.66 -15.06 -6.59
N VAL A 49 -1.61 -15.12 -5.63
CA VAL A 49 -2.77 -16.02 -5.74
C VAL A 49 -3.67 -15.59 -6.89
N ALA A 50 -3.96 -14.28 -7.01
CA ALA A 50 -4.73 -13.77 -8.13
C ALA A 50 -4.05 -14.07 -9.47
N PHE A 51 -2.74 -13.84 -9.58
CA PHE A 51 -1.94 -14.21 -10.74
C PHE A 51 -2.13 -15.68 -11.12
N SER A 52 -2.01 -16.60 -10.15
CA SER A 52 -2.13 -18.04 -10.38
C SER A 52 -3.51 -18.41 -10.95
N VAL A 53 -4.59 -17.86 -10.39
CA VAL A 53 -5.95 -18.12 -10.85
C VAL A 53 -6.21 -17.49 -12.21
N ILE A 54 -5.77 -16.25 -12.41
CA ILE A 54 -5.93 -15.54 -13.69
C ILE A 54 -5.20 -16.27 -14.82
N THR A 55 -3.96 -16.71 -14.56
CA THR A 55 -3.16 -17.45 -15.56
C THR A 55 -3.78 -18.81 -15.88
N ALA A 56 -4.28 -19.53 -14.88
CA ALA A 56 -4.97 -20.82 -15.06
C ALA A 56 -6.26 -20.68 -15.90
N LEU A 57 -6.95 -19.54 -15.80
CA LEU A 57 -8.21 -19.28 -16.49
C LEU A 57 -8.03 -18.52 -17.82
N ALA A 58 -6.85 -17.99 -18.12
CA ALA A 58 -6.60 -17.17 -19.31
C ALA A 58 -6.90 -17.89 -20.64
N GLY A 59 -6.84 -19.24 -20.67
CA GLY A 59 -7.19 -20.07 -21.84
C GLY A 59 -8.62 -20.58 -21.88
N SER A 60 -9.47 -20.26 -20.92
CA SER A 60 -10.82 -20.88 -20.75
C SER A 60 -11.92 -20.27 -21.64
N GLY A 61 -11.63 -19.22 -22.43
CA GLY A 61 -12.64 -18.51 -23.23
C GLY A 61 -13.64 -17.68 -22.42
N MET A 62 -13.44 -17.53 -21.11
CA MET A 62 -14.31 -16.71 -20.27
C MET A 62 -14.11 -15.21 -20.52
N PRO A 63 -15.14 -14.37 -20.26
CA PRO A 63 -14.97 -12.92 -20.34
C PRO A 63 -13.85 -12.43 -19.42
N PRO A 64 -13.02 -11.48 -19.86
CA PRO A 64 -11.87 -10.95 -19.09
C PRO A 64 -12.24 -10.46 -17.70
N LEU A 65 -13.36 -9.77 -17.58
CA LEU A 65 -13.87 -9.28 -16.30
C LEU A 65 -14.13 -10.42 -15.29
N LEU A 66 -14.71 -11.53 -15.76
CA LEU A 66 -15.00 -12.68 -14.91
C LEU A 66 -13.73 -13.34 -14.39
N ILE A 67 -12.71 -13.44 -15.22
CA ILE A 67 -11.40 -14.02 -14.84
C ILE A 67 -10.76 -13.18 -13.73
N VAL A 68 -10.76 -11.85 -13.85
CA VAL A 68 -10.23 -10.97 -12.80
C VAL A 68 -11.05 -11.06 -11.52
N LEU A 69 -12.37 -11.08 -11.61
CA LEU A 69 -13.25 -11.23 -10.45
C LEU A 69 -13.00 -12.56 -9.72
N LEU A 70 -12.82 -13.66 -10.45
CA LEU A 70 -12.47 -14.96 -9.86
C LEU A 70 -11.08 -14.93 -9.21
N GLY A 71 -10.10 -14.23 -9.82
CA GLY A 71 -8.80 -14.00 -9.22
C GLY A 71 -8.88 -13.27 -7.89
N ILE A 72 -9.66 -12.18 -7.83
CA ILE A 72 -9.91 -11.42 -6.60
C ILE A 72 -10.65 -12.28 -5.57
N LEU A 73 -11.69 -13.00 -5.99
CA LEU A 73 -12.49 -13.87 -5.12
C LEU A 73 -11.67 -15.00 -4.50
N ALA A 74 -10.65 -15.51 -5.18
CA ALA A 74 -9.71 -16.48 -4.65
C ALA A 74 -8.64 -15.85 -3.75
N ALA A 75 -8.16 -14.65 -4.08
CA ALA A 75 -7.13 -13.94 -3.32
C ALA A 75 -7.64 -13.51 -1.94
N ILE A 76 -8.89 -13.03 -1.83
CA ILE A 76 -9.47 -12.56 -0.57
C ILE A 76 -9.48 -13.66 0.51
N PRO A 77 -10.06 -14.86 0.31
CA PRO A 77 -10.06 -15.90 1.32
C PRO A 77 -8.66 -16.47 1.62
N ALA A 78 -7.78 -16.54 0.62
CA ALA A 78 -6.39 -16.95 0.83
C ALA A 78 -5.66 -15.96 1.76
N CYS A 79 -5.73 -14.68 1.50
CA CYS A 79 -5.14 -13.64 2.36
C CYS A 79 -5.83 -13.57 3.72
N ALA A 80 -7.16 -13.74 3.79
CA ALA A 80 -7.91 -13.80 5.03
C ALA A 80 -7.43 -14.95 5.93
N LEU A 81 -7.17 -16.12 5.33
CA LEU A 81 -6.62 -17.29 6.03
C LEU A 81 -5.21 -16.99 6.56
N VAL A 82 -4.34 -16.37 5.74
CA VAL A 82 -3.00 -15.95 6.17
C VAL A 82 -3.10 -14.94 7.30
N GLY A 83 -3.92 -13.90 7.17
CA GLY A 83 -4.10 -12.87 8.20
C GLY A 83 -4.63 -13.46 9.51
N TYR A 84 -5.61 -14.35 9.45
CA TYR A 84 -6.13 -15.08 10.61
C TYR A 84 -5.06 -15.96 11.27
N THR A 85 -4.27 -16.68 10.47
CA THR A 85 -3.20 -17.56 10.97
C THR A 85 -2.10 -16.75 11.66
N VAL A 86 -1.67 -15.64 11.05
CA VAL A 86 -0.69 -14.71 11.61
C VAL A 86 -1.19 -14.14 12.94
N GLU A 87 -2.46 -13.72 13.01
CA GLU A 87 -3.03 -13.24 14.27
C GLU A 87 -3.00 -14.33 15.33
N ARG A 88 -3.50 -15.52 15.01
CA ARG A 88 -3.73 -16.59 15.99
C ARG A 88 -2.43 -17.22 16.50
N ILE A 89 -1.43 -17.40 15.63
CA ILE A 89 -0.18 -18.09 15.99
C ILE A 89 0.86 -17.10 16.51
N ALA A 90 0.94 -15.90 15.92
CA ALA A 90 2.01 -14.98 16.23
C ALA A 90 1.61 -13.85 17.18
N TYR A 91 0.52 -13.15 16.90
CA TYR A 91 0.17 -11.97 17.68
C TYR A 91 -0.59 -12.31 18.97
N ARG A 92 -1.49 -13.28 18.92
CA ARG A 92 -2.33 -13.63 20.05
C ARG A 92 -1.55 -14.07 21.29
N PRO A 93 -0.53 -14.96 21.20
CA PRO A 93 0.26 -15.35 22.37
C PRO A 93 1.15 -14.23 22.91
N LEU A 94 1.50 -13.25 22.07
CA LEU A 94 2.44 -12.18 22.42
C LEU A 94 1.75 -10.86 22.86
N ARG A 95 0.43 -10.82 22.98
CA ARG A 95 -0.30 -9.58 23.36
C ARG A 95 0.10 -9.00 24.71
N ASN A 96 0.51 -9.84 25.66
CA ASN A 96 0.96 -9.44 26.98
C ASN A 96 2.49 -9.40 27.13
N ALA A 97 3.22 -9.64 26.03
CA ALA A 97 4.67 -9.59 26.02
C ALA A 97 5.18 -8.14 25.85
N PRO A 98 6.45 -7.85 26.17
CA PRO A 98 7.05 -6.55 25.89
C PRO A 98 6.90 -6.16 24.42
N ARG A 99 6.71 -4.86 24.12
CA ARG A 99 6.40 -4.34 22.79
C ARG A 99 7.37 -4.78 21.66
N LEU A 100 8.61 -5.10 22.01
CA LEU A 100 9.61 -5.59 21.06
C LEU A 100 9.35 -7.01 20.57
N ALA A 101 8.74 -7.89 21.39
CA ALA A 101 8.52 -9.29 21.00
C ALA A 101 7.56 -9.43 19.82
N PRO A 102 6.36 -8.80 19.79
CA PRO A 102 5.51 -8.82 18.61
C PRO A 102 6.14 -8.19 17.37
N LEU A 103 6.98 -7.14 17.54
CA LEU A 103 7.67 -6.48 16.44
C LEU A 103 8.66 -7.44 15.75
N ILE A 104 9.52 -8.12 16.53
CA ILE A 104 10.50 -9.08 16.00
C ILE A 104 9.78 -10.26 15.34
N THR A 105 8.70 -10.74 15.96
CA THR A 105 7.88 -11.83 15.41
C THR A 105 7.23 -11.43 14.08
N ALA A 106 6.73 -10.19 13.96
CA ALA A 106 6.16 -9.69 12.71
C ALA A 106 7.18 -9.68 11.56
N ILE A 107 8.43 -9.25 11.84
CA ILE A 107 9.52 -9.29 10.86
C ILE A 107 9.87 -10.75 10.50
N GLY A 108 9.95 -11.65 11.48
CA GLY A 108 10.18 -13.07 11.23
C GLY A 108 9.12 -13.70 10.34
N ILE A 109 7.84 -13.37 10.55
CA ILE A 109 6.73 -13.83 9.71
C ILE A 109 6.83 -13.25 8.31
N SER A 110 7.15 -11.96 8.17
CA SER A 110 7.38 -11.34 6.86
C SER A 110 8.41 -12.15 6.06
N ILE A 111 9.55 -12.47 6.66
CA ILE A 111 10.60 -13.29 6.03
C ILE A 111 10.09 -14.69 5.66
N ILE A 112 9.34 -15.35 6.55
CA ILE A 112 8.74 -16.67 6.28
C ILE A 112 7.81 -16.60 5.08
N LEU A 113 6.90 -15.61 5.03
CA LEU A 113 5.96 -15.46 3.93
C LEU A 113 6.65 -15.17 2.59
N GLN A 114 7.72 -14.35 2.58
CA GLN A 114 8.55 -14.11 1.40
C GLN A 114 9.18 -15.41 0.89
N HIS A 115 9.78 -16.21 1.78
CA HIS A 115 10.41 -17.46 1.39
C HIS A 115 9.40 -18.53 0.97
N LEU A 116 8.22 -18.57 1.57
CA LEU A 116 7.12 -19.42 1.10
C LEU A 116 6.69 -19.00 -0.32
N ALA A 117 6.55 -17.71 -0.58
CA ALA A 117 6.24 -17.23 -1.92
C ALA A 117 7.36 -17.57 -2.92
N LEU A 118 8.63 -17.43 -2.53
CA LEU A 118 9.79 -17.84 -3.34
C LEU A 118 9.76 -19.33 -3.69
N LEU A 119 9.39 -20.20 -2.75
CA LEU A 119 9.32 -21.65 -2.97
C LEU A 119 8.16 -22.05 -3.90
N ILE A 120 7.02 -21.35 -3.81
CA ILE A 120 5.80 -21.67 -4.58
C ILE A 120 5.88 -21.09 -6.00
N TRP A 121 6.25 -19.82 -6.15
CA TRP A 121 6.23 -19.10 -7.45
C TRP A 121 7.60 -18.86 -8.07
N GLY A 122 8.67 -19.17 -7.36
CA GLY A 122 10.04 -19.04 -7.85
C GLY A 122 10.63 -17.65 -7.64
N ARG A 123 11.88 -17.48 -8.15
CA ARG A 123 12.70 -16.27 -7.94
C ARG A 123 12.46 -15.18 -9.00
N ASN A 124 11.98 -15.56 -10.17
CA ASN A 124 11.90 -14.65 -11.32
C ASN A 124 10.74 -13.67 -11.19
N PHE A 125 10.88 -12.52 -11.85
CA PHE A 125 9.74 -11.64 -12.07
C PHE A 125 8.70 -12.33 -12.91
N ILE A 126 7.46 -12.32 -12.47
CA ILE A 126 6.33 -12.94 -13.11
C ILE A 126 5.55 -11.85 -13.84
N SER A 127 5.35 -12.00 -15.16
CA SER A 127 4.52 -11.08 -15.95
C SER A 127 3.06 -11.25 -15.58
N PHE A 128 2.45 -10.20 -15.03
CA PHE A 128 1.02 -10.23 -14.67
C PHE A 128 0.18 -10.16 -15.96
N PRO A 129 -0.75 -11.09 -16.19
CA PRO A 129 -1.52 -11.13 -17.42
C PRO A 129 -2.33 -9.85 -17.62
N GLN A 130 -2.12 -9.17 -18.74
CA GLN A 130 -2.96 -8.03 -19.14
C GLN A 130 -4.24 -8.56 -19.79
N ILE A 131 -5.27 -8.74 -18.98
CA ILE A 131 -6.55 -9.29 -19.43
C ILE A 131 -7.41 -8.23 -20.09
N PHE A 132 -7.29 -6.98 -19.67
CA PHE A 132 -7.99 -5.85 -20.27
C PHE A 132 -7.11 -5.18 -21.32
N PRO A 133 -7.63 -4.93 -22.54
CA PRO A 133 -6.94 -4.07 -23.49
C PRO A 133 -6.75 -2.69 -22.84
N THR A 134 -5.50 -2.25 -22.73
CA THR A 134 -5.17 -0.94 -22.18
C THR A 134 -5.60 0.13 -23.17
N GLN A 135 -6.68 0.83 -22.87
CA GLN A 135 -7.10 2.00 -23.62
C GLN A 135 -6.57 3.25 -22.89
N THR A 136 -5.97 4.12 -23.67
CA THR A 136 -5.46 5.41 -23.20
C THR A 136 -6.43 6.52 -23.62
N TYR A 137 -6.86 7.32 -22.66
CA TYR A 137 -7.69 8.50 -22.90
C TYR A 137 -6.81 9.74 -22.78
N HIS A 138 -6.83 10.60 -23.80
CA HIS A 138 -6.14 11.87 -23.79
C HIS A 138 -6.96 12.92 -23.06
N LEU A 139 -6.34 13.67 -22.14
CA LEU A 139 -7.04 14.72 -21.39
C LEU A 139 -7.18 16.01 -22.20
N ASN A 140 -6.30 16.23 -23.19
CA ASN A 140 -6.32 17.39 -24.10
C ASN A 140 -6.04 16.93 -25.54
N ASP A 141 -6.47 17.69 -26.53
CA ASP A 141 -6.26 17.43 -27.96
C ASP A 141 -4.85 17.83 -28.46
N THR A 142 -3.89 18.06 -27.57
CA THR A 142 -2.50 18.41 -27.92
C THR A 142 -1.63 17.15 -28.07
N ALA A 143 -0.66 17.19 -28.96
CA ALA A 143 0.22 16.05 -29.29
C ALA A 143 0.98 15.46 -28.07
N ASN A 144 1.15 16.25 -26.99
CA ASN A 144 1.81 15.83 -25.74
C ASN A 144 0.83 15.85 -24.56
N SER A 145 -0.45 15.57 -24.77
CA SER A 145 -1.47 15.60 -23.72
C SER A 145 -1.23 14.54 -22.65
N ALA A 146 -1.55 14.89 -21.40
CA ALA A 146 -1.60 13.93 -20.31
C ALA A 146 -2.61 12.81 -20.64
N THR A 147 -2.23 11.58 -20.35
CA THR A 147 -3.04 10.39 -20.63
C THR A 147 -3.46 9.70 -19.34
N ILE A 148 -4.67 9.17 -19.34
CA ILE A 148 -5.16 8.30 -18.29
C ILE A 148 -5.56 6.95 -18.89
N THR A 149 -5.16 5.86 -18.26
CA THR A 149 -5.53 4.52 -18.70
C THR A 149 -6.81 4.04 -18.02
N ASN A 150 -7.57 3.17 -18.70
CA ASN A 150 -8.74 2.51 -18.09
C ASN A 150 -8.36 1.77 -16.79
N VAL A 151 -7.16 1.16 -16.73
CA VAL A 151 -6.65 0.48 -15.53
C VAL A 151 -6.49 1.47 -14.36
N GLN A 152 -5.94 2.66 -14.60
CA GLN A 152 -5.80 3.69 -13.57
C GLN A 152 -7.17 4.15 -13.04
N ILE A 153 -8.15 4.33 -13.93
CA ILE A 153 -9.51 4.70 -13.53
C ILE A 153 -10.15 3.61 -12.66
N ILE A 154 -10.04 2.34 -13.06
CA ILE A 154 -10.56 1.21 -12.30
C ILE A 154 -9.90 1.16 -10.91
N ILE A 155 -8.58 1.32 -10.82
CA ILE A 155 -7.85 1.33 -9.55
C ILE A 155 -8.35 2.45 -8.65
N MET A 156 -8.49 3.68 -9.15
CA MET A 156 -8.97 4.81 -8.35
C MET A 156 -10.40 4.60 -7.86
N VAL A 157 -11.32 4.17 -8.74
CA VAL A 157 -12.71 3.91 -8.37
C VAL A 157 -12.82 2.79 -7.35
N LEU A 158 -12.10 1.69 -7.57
CA LEU A 158 -12.11 0.54 -6.67
C LEU A 158 -11.50 0.90 -5.31
N SER A 159 -10.41 1.67 -5.28
CA SER A 159 -9.80 2.16 -4.04
C SER A 159 -10.77 3.04 -3.24
N VAL A 160 -11.45 3.99 -3.90
CA VAL A 160 -12.44 4.84 -3.24
C VAL A 160 -13.61 4.00 -2.70
N ALA A 161 -14.09 3.02 -3.47
CA ALA A 161 -15.14 2.12 -3.02
C ALA A 161 -14.71 1.29 -1.79
N MET A 162 -13.47 0.78 -1.76
CA MET A 162 -12.93 0.05 -0.62
C MET A 162 -12.76 0.94 0.61
N MET A 163 -12.25 2.16 0.43
CA MET A 163 -12.12 3.14 1.51
C MET A 163 -13.48 3.49 2.10
N ALA A 164 -14.48 3.78 1.24
CA ALA A 164 -15.84 4.06 1.67
C ALA A 164 -16.48 2.85 2.38
N GLY A 165 -16.32 1.65 1.82
CA GLY A 165 -16.81 0.41 2.42
C GLY A 165 -16.22 0.14 3.80
N LEU A 166 -14.92 0.35 3.98
CA LEU A 166 -14.26 0.21 5.29
C LEU A 166 -14.75 1.27 6.30
N LEU A 167 -14.88 2.53 5.87
CA LEU A 167 -15.40 3.58 6.73
C LEU A 167 -16.84 3.28 7.16
N LEU A 168 -17.69 2.82 6.25
CA LEU A 168 -19.05 2.39 6.58
C LEU A 168 -19.04 1.20 7.56
N LEU A 169 -18.17 0.21 7.35
CA LEU A 169 -18.01 -0.93 8.25
C LEU A 169 -17.64 -0.46 9.66
N VAL A 170 -16.63 0.40 9.80
CA VAL A 170 -16.11 0.84 11.11
C VAL A 170 -17.06 1.81 11.81
N TYR A 171 -17.70 2.75 11.07
CA TYR A 171 -18.51 3.79 11.70
C TYR A 171 -20.01 3.46 11.80
N LYS A 172 -20.54 2.60 10.92
CA LYS A 172 -21.99 2.36 10.83
C LYS A 172 -22.44 0.96 11.27
N THR A 173 -21.51 -0.01 11.45
CA THR A 173 -21.89 -1.39 11.82
C THR A 173 -21.70 -1.67 13.30
N ARG A 174 -22.42 -2.69 13.81
CA ARG A 174 -22.26 -3.19 15.21
C ARG A 174 -20.85 -3.70 15.48
N ILE A 175 -20.26 -4.38 14.49
CA ILE A 175 -18.86 -4.86 14.58
C ILE A 175 -17.90 -3.68 14.68
N GLY A 176 -18.10 -2.62 13.88
CA GLY A 176 -17.29 -1.40 13.95
C GLY A 176 -17.41 -0.68 15.29
N ILE A 177 -18.58 -0.67 15.94
CA ILE A 177 -18.74 -0.15 17.29
C ILE A 177 -17.90 -0.98 18.28
N ALA A 178 -17.96 -2.32 18.18
CA ALA A 178 -17.16 -3.22 19.01
C ALA A 178 -15.65 -3.04 18.79
N MET A 179 -15.21 -2.81 17.52
CA MET A 179 -13.83 -2.51 17.18
C MET A 179 -13.35 -1.22 17.86
N ARG A 180 -14.12 -0.14 17.77
CA ARG A 180 -13.79 1.14 18.42
C ARG A 180 -13.82 1.06 19.95
N ALA A 181 -14.78 0.35 20.54
CA ALA A 181 -14.79 0.10 21.97
C ALA A 181 -13.54 -0.67 22.43
N THR A 182 -13.15 -1.71 21.69
CA THR A 182 -11.93 -2.49 21.97
C THR A 182 -10.65 -1.65 21.82
N SER A 183 -10.60 -0.72 20.85
CA SER A 183 -9.44 0.16 20.66
C SER A 183 -9.27 1.17 21.78
N GLN A 184 -10.36 1.64 22.41
CA GLN A 184 -10.31 2.58 23.53
C GLN A 184 -9.87 1.89 24.82
N ASN A 185 -10.52 0.82 25.20
CA ASN A 185 -10.17 0.04 26.39
C ASN A 185 -10.60 -1.42 26.25
N PRO A 186 -9.68 -2.34 25.93
CA PRO A 186 -10.00 -3.76 25.76
C PRO A 186 -10.61 -4.39 27.03
N HIS A 187 -10.12 -4.00 28.21
CA HIS A 187 -10.62 -4.56 29.46
C HIS A 187 -12.09 -4.20 29.72
N ILE A 188 -12.44 -2.93 29.57
CA ILE A 188 -13.82 -2.46 29.73
C ILE A 188 -14.72 -3.07 28.64
N ALA A 189 -14.26 -3.13 27.39
CA ALA A 189 -14.99 -3.75 26.30
C ALA A 189 -15.33 -5.23 26.61
N GLY A 190 -14.38 -5.97 27.20
CA GLY A 190 -14.60 -7.34 27.66
C GLY A 190 -15.66 -7.44 28.76
N LEU A 191 -15.67 -6.54 29.73
CA LEU A 191 -16.69 -6.48 30.78
C LEU A 191 -18.10 -6.20 30.23
N MET A 192 -18.19 -5.49 29.12
CA MET A 192 -19.44 -5.21 28.40
C MET A 192 -19.87 -6.36 27.46
N GLY A 193 -19.20 -7.52 27.54
CA GLY A 193 -19.55 -8.74 26.78
C GLY A 193 -18.99 -8.81 25.38
N ILE A 194 -18.03 -7.93 25.00
CA ILE A 194 -17.37 -8.00 23.69
C ILE A 194 -16.26 -9.06 23.74
N ASP A 195 -16.32 -10.04 22.83
CA ASP A 195 -15.23 -11.00 22.65
C ASP A 195 -14.05 -10.34 21.91
N ILE A 196 -13.08 -9.86 22.68
CA ILE A 196 -11.89 -9.15 22.18
C ILE A 196 -11.13 -10.00 21.15
N ASN A 197 -11.03 -11.32 21.38
CA ASN A 197 -10.30 -12.19 20.47
C ASN A 197 -10.96 -12.26 19.09
N ARG A 198 -12.28 -12.36 19.04
CA ARG A 198 -13.02 -12.37 17.77
C ARG A 198 -12.90 -11.05 17.04
N ILE A 199 -12.97 -9.92 17.77
CA ILE A 199 -12.85 -8.60 17.16
C ILE A 199 -11.46 -8.40 16.55
N ILE A 200 -10.40 -8.79 17.25
CA ILE A 200 -9.04 -8.66 16.73
C ILE A 200 -8.83 -9.58 15.52
N SER A 201 -9.23 -10.86 15.61
CA SER A 201 -9.11 -11.79 14.47
C SER A 201 -9.90 -11.28 13.25
N PHE A 202 -11.11 -10.75 13.47
CA PHE A 202 -11.91 -10.14 12.39
C PHE A 202 -11.19 -8.93 11.75
N THR A 203 -10.54 -8.10 12.55
CA THR A 203 -9.76 -6.96 12.05
C THR A 203 -8.61 -7.41 11.15
N PHE A 204 -7.88 -8.45 11.54
CA PHE A 204 -6.83 -9.03 10.71
C PHE A 204 -7.37 -9.60 9.39
N VAL A 205 -8.50 -10.29 9.44
CA VAL A 205 -9.15 -10.84 8.24
C VAL A 205 -9.59 -9.74 7.28
N VAL A 206 -10.24 -8.69 7.78
CA VAL A 206 -10.66 -7.56 6.94
C VAL A 206 -9.45 -6.81 6.38
N GLY A 207 -8.43 -6.54 7.21
CA GLY A 207 -7.18 -5.93 6.74
C GLY A 207 -6.50 -6.76 5.67
N ALA A 208 -6.43 -8.08 5.85
CA ALA A 208 -5.87 -9.00 4.85
C ALA A 208 -6.69 -9.03 3.55
N GLY A 209 -8.01 -8.92 3.64
CA GLY A 209 -8.88 -8.77 2.46
C GLY A 209 -8.62 -7.50 1.66
N LEU A 210 -8.43 -6.36 2.36
CA LEU A 210 -8.00 -5.11 1.72
C LEU A 210 -6.63 -5.26 1.08
N GLY A 211 -5.69 -5.92 1.77
CA GLY A 211 -4.36 -6.25 1.25
C GLY A 211 -4.42 -7.11 -0.01
N ALA A 212 -5.30 -8.12 -0.06
CA ALA A 212 -5.49 -8.95 -1.24
C ALA A 212 -5.91 -8.14 -2.46
N MET A 213 -6.89 -7.26 -2.31
CA MET A 213 -7.37 -6.40 -3.41
C MET A 213 -6.29 -5.40 -3.84
N ALA A 214 -5.58 -4.79 -2.88
CA ALA A 214 -4.46 -3.91 -3.19
C ALA A 214 -3.35 -4.65 -3.94
N GLY A 215 -3.07 -5.90 -3.61
CA GLY A 215 -2.10 -6.75 -4.31
C GLY A 215 -2.47 -6.95 -5.78
N VAL A 216 -3.74 -7.24 -6.07
CA VAL A 216 -4.23 -7.36 -7.45
C VAL A 216 -4.10 -6.04 -8.21
N MET A 217 -4.43 -4.91 -7.56
CA MET A 217 -4.27 -3.58 -8.16
C MET A 217 -2.81 -3.29 -8.51
N VAL A 218 -1.88 -3.59 -7.61
CA VAL A 218 -0.44 -3.40 -7.81
C VAL A 218 0.07 -4.28 -8.93
N GLY A 219 -0.27 -5.59 -8.92
CA GLY A 219 0.10 -6.53 -9.98
C GLY A 219 -0.41 -6.09 -11.35
N THR A 220 -1.65 -5.61 -11.42
CA THR A 220 -2.26 -5.09 -12.66
C THR A 220 -1.63 -3.76 -13.10
N TYR A 221 -1.31 -2.87 -12.18
CA TYR A 221 -0.74 -1.55 -12.48
C TYR A 221 0.70 -1.64 -13.01
N TYR A 222 1.55 -2.40 -12.32
CA TYR A 222 2.96 -2.57 -12.74
C TYR A 222 3.14 -3.65 -13.82
N GLY A 223 2.15 -4.51 -14.05
CA GLY A 223 2.24 -5.62 -14.99
C GLY A 223 3.22 -6.72 -14.58
N ILE A 224 3.74 -6.68 -13.36
CA ILE A 224 4.70 -7.63 -12.81
C ILE A 224 4.37 -7.98 -11.37
N ALA A 225 4.68 -9.21 -10.97
CA ALA A 225 4.65 -9.66 -9.59
C ALA A 225 5.98 -10.32 -9.22
N HIS A 226 6.39 -10.17 -7.96
CA HIS A 226 7.65 -10.71 -7.45
C HIS A 226 7.53 -11.00 -5.95
N TYR A 227 8.21 -12.03 -5.46
CA TYR A 227 8.14 -12.46 -4.05
C TYR A 227 8.59 -11.40 -3.02
N GLN A 228 9.33 -10.37 -3.43
CA GLN A 228 9.76 -9.26 -2.57
C GLN A 228 8.92 -7.99 -2.71
N MET A 229 7.90 -7.97 -3.60
CA MET A 229 7.12 -6.75 -3.83
C MET A 229 6.38 -6.26 -2.58
N GLY A 230 6.02 -7.19 -1.69
CA GLY A 230 5.30 -6.89 -0.45
C GLY A 230 6.08 -6.03 0.52
N PHE A 231 7.38 -6.26 0.66
CA PHE A 231 8.22 -5.55 1.62
C PHE A 231 8.30 -4.05 1.33
N LEU A 232 8.68 -3.65 0.11
CA LEU A 232 8.79 -2.23 -0.26
C LEU A 232 7.42 -1.53 -0.23
N LEU A 233 6.39 -2.19 -0.76
CA LEU A 233 5.03 -1.66 -0.74
C LEU A 233 4.52 -1.52 0.70
N GLY A 234 4.81 -2.50 1.55
CA GLY A 234 4.48 -2.50 2.97
C GLY A 234 5.13 -1.33 3.71
N LEU A 235 6.43 -1.07 3.47
CA LEU A 235 7.13 0.06 4.06
C LEU A 235 6.53 1.41 3.63
N LYS A 236 6.19 1.57 2.35
CA LYS A 236 5.54 2.79 1.84
C LYS A 236 4.17 3.01 2.46
N ALA A 237 3.35 1.96 2.51
CA ALA A 237 2.02 2.04 3.10
C ALA A 237 2.07 2.26 4.62
N PHE A 238 3.04 1.67 5.31
CA PHE A 238 3.31 1.98 6.71
C PHE A 238 3.70 3.45 6.88
N SER A 239 4.60 3.95 6.04
CA SER A 239 5.00 5.36 6.03
C SER A 239 3.80 6.28 5.77
N ALA A 240 2.88 5.89 4.89
CA ALA A 240 1.62 6.58 4.63
C ALA A 240 0.73 6.63 5.87
N ALA A 241 0.58 5.50 6.58
CA ALA A 241 -0.18 5.42 7.82
C ALA A 241 0.43 6.31 8.91
N VAL A 242 1.76 6.33 9.05
CA VAL A 242 2.50 7.17 10.00
C VAL A 242 2.34 8.64 9.64
N LEU A 243 2.55 9.00 8.38
CA LEU A 243 2.40 10.37 7.88
C LEU A 243 0.98 10.91 8.14
N GLY A 244 -0.01 10.07 7.89
CA GLY A 244 -1.41 10.42 8.11
C GLY A 244 -1.80 10.57 9.57
N GLY A 245 -1.11 9.86 10.47
CA GLY A 245 -1.41 9.72 11.90
C GLY A 245 -1.97 8.33 12.20
N ILE A 246 -1.10 7.47 12.74
CA ILE A 246 -1.41 6.06 13.01
C ILE A 246 -2.65 5.95 13.92
N GLY A 247 -3.61 5.10 13.52
CA GLY A 247 -4.86 4.90 14.24
C GLY A 247 -6.04 5.71 13.69
N ASN A 248 -5.79 6.75 12.88
CA ASN A 248 -6.83 7.52 12.20
C ASN A 248 -6.99 7.04 10.75
N LEU A 249 -8.15 6.46 10.42
CA LEU A 249 -8.45 5.94 9.08
C LEU A 249 -8.44 7.05 8.01
N GLY A 250 -9.00 8.22 8.31
CA GLY A 250 -8.96 9.36 7.39
C GLY A 250 -7.54 9.87 7.16
N GLY A 251 -6.72 9.87 8.23
CA GLY A 251 -5.30 10.18 8.17
C GLY A 251 -4.54 9.24 7.25
N ALA A 252 -4.74 7.93 7.39
CA ALA A 252 -4.09 6.93 6.54
C ALA A 252 -4.39 7.12 5.05
N VAL A 253 -5.64 7.48 4.71
CA VAL A 253 -6.03 7.80 3.32
C VAL A 253 -5.27 9.01 2.80
N LEU A 254 -5.27 10.11 3.57
CA LEU A 254 -4.55 11.32 3.17
C LEU A 254 -3.05 11.08 3.07
N GLY A 255 -2.46 10.36 4.03
CA GLY A 255 -1.04 9.99 4.00
C GLY A 255 -0.68 9.14 2.77
N GLY A 256 -1.55 8.19 2.40
CA GLY A 256 -1.37 7.38 1.19
C GLY A 256 -1.37 8.22 -0.09
N ILE A 257 -2.36 9.09 -0.22
CA ILE A 257 -2.45 10.01 -1.38
C ILE A 257 -1.24 10.93 -1.43
N LEU A 258 -0.82 11.51 -0.30
CA LEU A 258 0.33 12.40 -0.25
C LEU A 258 1.63 11.69 -0.63
N ILE A 259 1.90 10.48 -0.11
CA ILE A 259 3.10 9.72 -0.48
C ILE A 259 3.10 9.39 -1.97
N GLY A 260 1.95 8.97 -2.53
CA GLY A 260 1.84 8.71 -3.96
C GLY A 260 2.09 9.94 -4.82
N LEU A 261 1.58 11.10 -4.43
CA LEU A 261 1.85 12.38 -5.11
C LEU A 261 3.32 12.78 -5.01
N ILE A 262 3.92 12.71 -3.82
CA ILE A 262 5.33 13.04 -3.60
C ILE A 262 6.23 12.15 -4.45
N GLU A 263 5.94 10.85 -4.49
CA GLU A 263 6.69 9.88 -5.31
C GLU A 263 6.58 10.21 -6.80
N ALA A 264 5.38 10.50 -7.30
CA ALA A 264 5.17 10.82 -8.70
C ALA A 264 5.81 12.16 -9.10
N PHE A 265 5.59 13.20 -8.32
CA PHE A 265 6.22 14.50 -8.58
C PHE A 265 7.73 14.45 -8.42
N GLY A 266 8.24 13.75 -7.40
CA GLY A 266 9.67 13.53 -7.22
C GLY A 266 10.30 12.81 -8.41
N ALA A 267 9.66 11.72 -8.88
CA ALA A 267 10.14 10.99 -10.04
C ALA A 267 10.10 11.81 -11.35
N GLY A 268 9.07 12.65 -11.50
CA GLY A 268 8.87 13.42 -12.74
C GLY A 268 9.69 14.71 -12.83
N TYR A 269 9.91 15.41 -11.72
CA TYR A 269 10.58 16.71 -11.75
C TYR A 269 12.02 16.70 -11.27
N MET A 270 12.39 15.82 -10.31
CA MET A 270 13.75 15.79 -9.79
C MET A 270 14.76 15.27 -10.82
N GLY A 271 14.31 14.37 -11.73
CA GLY A 271 15.13 13.93 -12.85
C GLY A 271 15.57 15.09 -13.73
N ASP A 272 14.61 15.95 -14.10
CA ASP A 272 14.86 17.12 -14.96
C ASP A 272 15.67 18.20 -14.22
N ALA A 273 15.31 18.48 -12.95
CA ALA A 273 16.01 19.47 -12.12
C ALA A 273 17.46 19.10 -11.80
N THR A 274 17.78 17.80 -11.79
CA THR A 274 19.12 17.27 -11.52
C THR A 274 19.81 16.71 -12.77
N ASN A 275 19.33 17.10 -13.96
CA ASN A 275 19.98 16.74 -15.22
C ASN A 275 21.40 17.29 -15.23
N VAL A 276 22.37 16.42 -15.58
CA VAL A 276 23.80 16.73 -15.49
C VAL A 276 24.19 17.93 -16.37
N CYS A 277 23.55 18.06 -17.55
CA CYS A 277 23.81 19.17 -18.44
C CYS A 277 23.17 20.47 -17.95
N PHE A 278 22.00 20.40 -17.28
CA PHE A 278 21.40 21.55 -16.61
C PHE A 278 22.27 22.00 -15.43
N LEU A 279 22.77 21.07 -14.62
CA LEU A 279 23.68 21.38 -13.52
C LEU A 279 25.02 21.94 -13.98
N ASN A 280 25.54 21.49 -15.12
CA ASN A 280 26.78 22.03 -15.70
C ASN A 280 26.66 23.52 -16.08
N SER A 281 25.46 24.01 -16.38
CA SER A 281 25.23 25.43 -16.64
C SER A 281 25.43 26.32 -15.40
N TRP A 282 25.32 25.73 -14.19
CA TRP A 282 25.46 26.43 -12.90
C TRP A 282 26.76 26.06 -12.17
N LEU A 283 27.27 24.87 -12.39
CA LEU A 283 28.42 24.27 -11.72
C LEU A 283 29.33 23.59 -12.78
N PRO A 284 30.40 24.26 -13.26
CA PRO A 284 31.18 23.75 -14.39
C PRO A 284 32.01 22.49 -14.12
N GLY A 285 31.78 21.78 -13.01
CA GLY A 285 32.40 20.48 -12.69
C GLY A 285 31.72 19.26 -13.32
N PHE A 286 30.62 19.41 -14.05
CA PHE A 286 29.84 18.31 -14.63
C PHE A 286 29.96 18.17 -16.15
N ALA A 287 30.94 18.88 -16.78
CA ALA A 287 31.11 18.90 -18.23
C ALA A 287 31.33 17.49 -18.81
N ASP A 288 32.26 16.73 -18.25
CA ASP A 288 32.61 15.37 -18.72
C ASP A 288 31.41 14.39 -18.60
N MET A 289 30.59 14.56 -17.55
CA MET A 289 29.38 13.73 -17.34
C MET A 289 28.27 14.14 -18.31
N CYS A 290 28.14 15.41 -18.65
CA CYS A 290 27.18 15.90 -19.64
C CYS A 290 27.54 15.40 -21.05
N GLU A 291 28.81 15.44 -21.44
CA GLU A 291 29.29 14.89 -22.72
C GLU A 291 29.11 13.37 -22.82
N ALA A 292 29.33 12.66 -21.70
CA ALA A 292 29.15 11.20 -21.66
C ALA A 292 27.67 10.79 -21.74
N ASN A 293 26.75 11.54 -21.14
CA ASN A 293 25.33 11.22 -21.11
C ASN A 293 24.45 12.48 -20.98
N ALA A 294 24.06 13.06 -22.10
CA ALA A 294 23.24 14.28 -22.16
C ALA A 294 21.88 14.18 -21.43
N ASN A 295 21.33 12.97 -21.27
CA ASN A 295 20.09 12.70 -20.57
C ASN A 295 20.31 12.15 -19.15
N GLY A 296 21.55 12.12 -18.67
CA GLY A 296 21.90 11.67 -17.34
C GLY A 296 21.34 12.62 -16.28
N SER A 297 20.73 12.07 -15.23
CA SER A 297 20.31 12.81 -14.05
C SER A 297 20.99 12.22 -12.81
N LEU A 298 21.42 13.09 -11.88
CA LEU A 298 22.01 12.64 -10.61
C LEU A 298 20.98 11.94 -9.73
N PHE A 299 19.76 12.49 -9.70
CA PHE A 299 18.63 11.98 -8.91
C PHE A 299 17.43 11.72 -9.84
N GLY A 300 17.46 10.59 -10.56
CA GLY A 300 16.37 10.18 -11.46
C GLY A 300 15.25 9.43 -10.74
N SER A 301 14.36 8.84 -11.53
CA SER A 301 13.20 8.06 -11.04
C SER A 301 13.56 6.88 -10.13
N ASN A 302 14.82 6.42 -10.14
CA ASN A 302 15.31 5.37 -9.24
C ASN A 302 15.29 5.79 -7.76
N TYR A 303 15.31 7.11 -7.48
CA TYR A 303 15.30 7.67 -6.12
C TYR A 303 13.91 8.06 -5.63
N LYS A 304 12.84 7.70 -6.35
CA LYS A 304 11.46 8.05 -6.01
C LYS A 304 11.07 7.68 -4.57
N ASP A 305 11.55 6.53 -4.09
CA ASP A 305 11.29 6.06 -2.72
C ASP A 305 11.98 6.93 -1.68
N VAL A 306 13.18 7.43 -1.98
CA VAL A 306 13.95 8.31 -1.09
C VAL A 306 13.21 9.62 -0.84
N TYR A 307 12.57 10.20 -1.86
CA TYR A 307 11.79 11.44 -1.71
C TYR A 307 10.61 11.27 -0.75
N ALA A 308 9.91 10.14 -0.88
CA ALA A 308 8.79 9.82 0.01
C ALA A 308 9.26 9.68 1.47
N PHE A 309 10.40 9.03 1.72
CA PHE A 309 10.95 8.87 3.07
C PHE A 309 11.52 10.17 3.63
N ILE A 310 12.15 11.03 2.82
CA ILE A 310 12.62 12.35 3.27
C ILE A 310 11.44 13.19 3.77
N VAL A 311 10.35 13.23 3.00
CA VAL A 311 9.16 13.98 3.42
C VAL A 311 8.53 13.38 4.67
N LEU A 312 8.50 12.04 4.79
CA LEU A 312 8.04 11.37 6.01
C LEU A 312 8.86 11.84 7.22
N ILE A 313 10.20 11.77 7.13
CA ILE A 313 11.10 12.21 8.24
C ILE A 313 10.84 13.67 8.57
N MET A 314 10.74 14.53 7.56
CA MET A 314 10.48 15.95 7.74
C MET A 314 9.17 16.19 8.49
N VAL A 315 8.09 15.53 8.08
CA VAL A 315 6.79 15.66 8.75
C VAL A 315 6.86 15.15 10.19
N LEU A 316 7.51 14.01 10.45
CA LEU A 316 7.63 13.47 11.80
C LEU A 316 8.48 14.33 12.74
N VAL A 317 9.48 15.02 12.23
CA VAL A 317 10.29 15.99 13.02
C VAL A 317 9.43 17.17 13.46
N PHE A 318 8.58 17.70 12.57
CA PHE A 318 7.73 18.86 12.89
C PHE A 318 6.38 18.48 13.52
N ARG A 319 5.83 17.30 13.19
CA ARG A 319 4.55 16.78 13.70
C ARG A 319 4.65 15.29 14.02
N PRO A 320 5.16 14.92 15.20
CA PRO A 320 5.37 13.51 15.57
C PRO A 320 4.08 12.69 15.67
N SER A 321 2.91 13.34 15.81
CA SER A 321 1.60 12.66 15.78
C SER A 321 1.09 12.40 14.35
N GLY A 322 1.80 12.82 13.30
CA GLY A 322 1.31 12.83 11.92
C GLY A 322 0.36 13.99 11.62
N LEU A 323 -0.22 14.00 10.42
CA LEU A 323 -1.04 15.13 9.94
C LEU A 323 -2.40 15.22 10.64
N LEU A 324 -3.07 14.08 10.85
CA LEU A 324 -4.39 13.95 11.48
C LEU A 324 -4.38 13.06 12.73
N GLY A 325 -3.21 12.76 13.29
CA GLY A 325 -3.10 12.01 14.53
C GLY A 325 -3.67 12.80 15.72
N GLU A 326 -4.36 12.11 16.62
CA GLU A 326 -4.78 12.70 17.90
C GLU A 326 -3.51 13.00 18.71
N ARG A 327 -3.42 14.22 19.25
CA ARG A 327 -2.42 14.53 20.25
C ARG A 327 -2.72 13.64 21.45
N VAL A 328 -1.81 12.75 21.78
CA VAL A 328 -1.85 12.03 23.03
C VAL A 328 -1.70 13.13 24.10
N GLY A 329 -2.83 13.63 24.57
CA GLY A 329 -2.84 14.51 25.72
C GLY A 329 -2.20 13.74 26.88
N ASP A 330 -1.29 14.37 27.58
CA ASP A 330 -0.69 13.84 28.80
C ASP A 330 -1.80 13.24 29.68
N ARG A 331 -1.93 11.93 29.61
CA ARG A 331 -2.70 11.20 30.61
C ARG A 331 -1.77 11.07 31.82
N ALA A 332 -1.77 12.14 32.63
CA ALA A 332 -1.23 12.10 33.96
C ALA A 332 -2.02 11.11 34.82
#